data_5357b0121a241c4bfe77d316fd5143af
#
_entry.id   5357b0121a241c4bfe77d316fd5143af
#
_cell.length_a   1.000
_cell.length_b   1.000
_cell.length_c   1.000
_cell.angle_alpha   90.00
_cell.angle_beta   90.00
_cell.angle_gamma   90.00
#
_symmetry.space_group_name_H-M   'P 1'
#
loop_
_entity.id
_entity.type
_entity.pdbx_description
1 polymer ?
#
loop_
_entity_poly.entity_id
_entity_poly.type
_entity_poly.pdbx_seq_one_letter_code
_entity_poly.pdbx_strand_id
1 'polypeptide(L)'
;MSRTLLLAEQLISRPSVTPEDGGCQQLLGERLAKLGFELETIESGPDTFRVTNLWAMRRSSHAQARTLVFAGHTDVVPTGPLEQWTSPPFTPTHRDGKLYGRGACDMKTSLAAFVVAIEEFLQSHPQPHLNLALLLTSDEEGPGVDGTVIVCNA
;
A
#
# COMPACT_ATOMS: atom_id res chain seq x y z
N MET A 1 4.61 18.08 10.96
CA MET A 1 4.37 16.62 11.01
C MET A 1 4.93 16.01 9.72
N SER A 2 5.57 14.85 9.77
CA SER A 2 6.14 14.18 8.59
C SER A 2 5.02 13.77 7.62
N ARG A 3 5.23 13.95 6.30
CA ARG A 3 4.28 13.52 5.26
C ARG A 3 4.04 12.00 5.30
N THR A 4 5.11 11.25 5.56
CA THR A 4 5.04 9.78 5.74
C THR A 4 4.15 9.42 6.92
N LEU A 5 4.30 10.11 8.04
CA LEU A 5 3.50 9.85 9.24
C LEU A 5 2.02 10.13 9.00
N LEU A 6 1.69 11.25 8.35
CA LEU A 6 0.31 11.59 7.99
C LEU A 6 -0.33 10.53 7.09
N LEU A 7 0.41 10.03 6.10
CA LEU A 7 -0.09 8.98 5.21
C LEU A 7 -0.23 7.64 5.94
N ALA A 8 0.72 7.29 6.82
CA ALA A 8 0.64 6.09 7.64
C ALA A 8 -0.60 6.11 8.54
N GLU A 9 -0.91 7.23 9.19
CA GLU A 9 -2.13 7.40 9.99
C GLU A 9 -3.40 7.20 9.16
N GLN A 10 -3.45 7.77 7.95
CA GLN A 10 -4.58 7.58 7.02
C GLN A 10 -4.76 6.12 6.61
N LEU A 11 -3.66 5.38 6.40
CA LEU A 11 -3.72 3.96 6.09
C LEU A 11 -4.15 3.12 7.30
N ILE A 12 -3.59 3.39 8.48
CA ILE A 12 -3.95 2.69 9.72
C ILE A 12 -5.43 2.87 10.06
N SER A 13 -5.99 4.05 9.79
CA SER A 13 -7.42 4.33 10.04
C SER A 13 -8.38 3.52 9.17
N ARG A 14 -7.88 2.77 8.18
CA ARG A 14 -8.67 1.91 7.30
C ARG A 14 -8.64 0.47 7.80
N PRO A 15 -9.79 -0.11 8.18
CA PRO A 15 -9.86 -1.50 8.65
C PRO A 15 -9.78 -2.47 7.47
N SER A 16 -8.59 -2.68 6.94
CA SER A 16 -8.31 -3.56 5.81
C SER A 16 -7.96 -4.97 6.28
N VAL A 17 -8.85 -5.61 7.01
CA VAL A 17 -8.64 -7.01 7.45
C VAL A 17 -8.82 -7.94 6.25
N THR A 18 -7.81 -8.79 5.99
CA THR A 18 -7.79 -9.71 4.83
C THR A 18 -9.13 -10.42 4.62
N PRO A 19 -9.67 -10.45 3.38
CA PRO A 19 -9.12 -9.96 2.11
C PRO A 19 -9.48 -8.49 1.77
N GLU A 20 -10.09 -7.77 2.70
CA GLU A 20 -10.58 -6.42 2.46
C GLU A 20 -9.41 -5.43 2.34
N ASP A 21 -9.41 -4.60 1.29
CA ASP A 21 -8.46 -3.50 1.12
C ASP A 21 -8.79 -2.27 1.99
N GLY A 22 -10.05 -2.09 2.34
CA GLY A 22 -10.52 -0.96 3.13
C GLY A 22 -10.28 0.42 2.49
N GLY A 23 -10.07 0.49 1.16
CA GLY A 23 -9.79 1.72 0.43
C GLY A 23 -8.34 2.22 0.56
N CYS A 24 -7.42 1.37 1.03
CA CYS A 24 -6.00 1.70 1.10
C CYS A 24 -5.40 1.89 -0.28
N GLN A 25 -5.68 0.97 -1.22
CA GLN A 25 -5.15 1.05 -2.59
C GLN A 25 -5.70 2.25 -3.35
N GLN A 26 -6.98 2.60 -3.12
CA GLN A 26 -7.55 3.83 -3.69
C GLN A 26 -6.79 5.06 -3.21
N LEU A 27 -6.56 5.20 -1.90
CA LEU A 27 -5.82 6.32 -1.32
C LEU A 27 -4.42 6.45 -1.91
N LEU A 28 -3.69 5.35 -2.03
CA LEU A 28 -2.34 5.33 -2.59
C LEU A 28 -2.36 5.60 -4.10
N GLY A 29 -3.30 4.98 -4.83
CA GLY A 29 -3.47 5.15 -6.27
C GLY A 29 -3.78 6.59 -6.66
N GLU A 30 -4.67 7.28 -5.93
CA GLU A 30 -4.97 8.70 -6.17
C GLU A 30 -3.73 9.62 -6.02
N ARG A 31 -2.80 9.28 -5.14
CA ARG A 31 -1.53 10.00 -4.99
C ARG A 31 -0.58 9.69 -6.14
N LEU A 32 -0.47 8.41 -6.52
CA LEU A 32 0.38 7.97 -7.63
C LEU A 32 -0.11 8.49 -8.98
N ALA A 33 -1.42 8.53 -9.22
CA ALA A 33 -1.99 9.10 -10.45
C ALA A 33 -1.58 10.56 -10.67
N LYS A 34 -1.51 11.37 -9.60
CA LYS A 34 -1.05 12.78 -9.65
C LYS A 34 0.43 12.90 -10.05
N LEU A 35 1.18 11.81 -9.93
CA LEU A 35 2.59 11.72 -10.33
C LEU A 35 2.78 11.11 -11.73
N GLY A 36 1.68 10.85 -12.46
CA GLY A 36 1.70 10.29 -13.80
C GLY A 36 1.84 8.77 -13.84
N PHE A 37 1.46 8.07 -12.77
CA PHE A 37 1.34 6.61 -12.80
C PHE A 37 0.04 6.20 -13.51
N GLU A 38 0.14 5.20 -14.38
CA GLU A 38 -0.97 4.42 -14.89
C GLU A 38 -1.36 3.40 -13.84
N LEU A 39 -2.65 3.27 -13.57
CA LEU A 39 -3.20 2.40 -12.53
C LEU A 39 -4.02 1.29 -13.15
N GLU A 40 -3.81 0.07 -12.70
CA GLU A 40 -4.59 -1.10 -13.06
C GLU A 40 -5.04 -1.82 -11.78
N THR A 41 -6.35 -1.92 -11.58
CA THR A 41 -6.93 -2.70 -10.48
C THR A 41 -7.25 -4.09 -10.99
N ILE A 42 -6.74 -5.13 -10.31
CA ILE A 42 -6.92 -6.53 -10.66
C ILE A 42 -7.62 -7.22 -9.50
N GLU A 43 -8.87 -7.62 -9.72
CA GLU A 43 -9.64 -8.38 -8.74
C GLU A 43 -9.50 -9.89 -9.00
N SER A 44 -9.38 -10.68 -7.94
CA SER A 44 -9.25 -12.13 -7.99
C SER A 44 -9.96 -12.79 -6.81
N GLY A 45 -10.07 -14.12 -6.86
CA GLY A 45 -10.71 -14.90 -5.82
C GLY A 45 -12.24 -15.01 -5.95
N PRO A 46 -12.85 -15.93 -5.20
CA PRO A 46 -14.30 -16.13 -5.18
C PRO A 46 -15.02 -14.96 -4.49
N ASP A 47 -16.34 -14.84 -4.71
CA ASP A 47 -17.14 -13.76 -4.11
C ASP A 47 -17.09 -13.72 -2.57
N THR A 48 -16.82 -14.86 -1.94
CA THR A 48 -16.67 -14.98 -0.48
C THR A 48 -15.29 -14.58 0.04
N PHE A 49 -14.32 -14.39 -0.86
CA PHE A 49 -12.95 -13.98 -0.54
C PHE A 49 -12.38 -13.20 -1.73
N ARG A 50 -12.96 -12.02 -2.00
CA ARG A 50 -12.55 -11.16 -3.11
C ARG A 50 -11.32 -10.36 -2.72
N VAL A 51 -10.25 -10.56 -3.45
CA VAL A 51 -8.96 -9.86 -3.29
C VAL A 51 -8.86 -8.74 -4.29
N THR A 52 -8.40 -7.60 -3.83
CA THR A 52 -8.09 -6.43 -4.68
C THR A 52 -6.58 -6.25 -4.77
N ASN A 53 -6.07 -6.15 -5.98
CA ASN A 53 -4.68 -5.86 -6.26
C ASN A 53 -4.57 -4.56 -7.07
N LEU A 54 -3.52 -3.80 -6.85
CA LEU A 54 -3.19 -2.62 -7.63
C LEU A 54 -1.80 -2.77 -8.25
N TRP A 55 -1.76 -2.69 -9.58
CA TRP A 55 -0.53 -2.42 -10.30
C TRP A 55 -0.51 -0.95 -10.71
N ALA A 56 0.50 -0.22 -10.28
CA ALA A 56 0.69 1.18 -10.62
C ALA A 56 2.06 1.34 -11.26
N MET A 57 2.12 1.90 -12.49
CA MET A 57 3.37 2.02 -13.23
C MET A 57 3.54 3.41 -13.85
N ARG A 58 4.69 4.02 -13.64
CA ARG A 58 5.15 5.23 -14.33
C ARG A 58 6.34 4.87 -15.21
N ARG A 59 6.15 4.98 -16.52
CA ARG A 59 7.18 4.67 -17.52
C ARG A 59 8.16 5.81 -17.68
N SER A 60 9.42 5.46 -17.85
CA SER A 60 10.47 6.37 -18.28
C SER A 60 10.36 6.63 -19.79
N SER A 61 10.84 7.77 -20.24
CA SER A 61 11.04 8.06 -21.67
C SER A 61 12.22 7.32 -22.29
N HIS A 62 13.05 6.65 -21.49
CA HIS A 62 14.21 5.88 -21.96
C HIS A 62 13.80 4.48 -22.43
N ALA A 63 14.12 4.14 -23.67
CA ALA A 63 13.67 2.91 -24.34
C ALA A 63 14.10 1.59 -23.66
N GLN A 64 15.20 1.62 -22.88
CA GLN A 64 15.75 0.45 -22.16
C GLN A 64 15.72 0.65 -20.65
N ALA A 65 14.79 1.45 -20.14
CA ALA A 65 14.68 1.70 -18.72
C ALA A 65 14.37 0.41 -17.95
N ARG A 66 15.16 0.15 -16.91
CA ARG A 66 14.83 -0.90 -15.94
C ARG A 66 13.64 -0.47 -15.09
N THR A 67 12.90 -1.42 -14.57
CA THR A 67 11.78 -1.15 -13.66
C THR A 67 12.21 -1.44 -12.21
N LEU A 68 12.03 -0.44 -11.35
CA LEU A 68 12.08 -0.60 -9.90
C LEU A 68 10.66 -0.81 -9.41
N VAL A 69 10.40 -1.94 -8.77
CA VAL A 69 9.09 -2.29 -8.22
C VAL A 69 9.15 -2.23 -6.70
N PHE A 70 8.25 -1.47 -6.08
CA PHE A 70 7.94 -1.56 -4.66
C PHE A 70 6.75 -2.51 -4.51
N ALA A 71 6.97 -3.68 -3.91
CA ALA A 71 5.92 -4.65 -3.65
C ALA A 71 5.54 -4.62 -2.17
N GLY A 72 4.24 -4.72 -1.88
CA GLY A 72 3.72 -4.75 -0.53
C GLY A 72 2.24 -5.07 -0.48
N HIS A 73 1.70 -5.09 0.75
CA HIS A 73 0.30 -5.42 0.99
C HIS A 73 -0.41 -4.35 1.81
N THR A 74 -1.71 -4.22 1.57
CA THR A 74 -2.57 -3.25 2.26
C THR A 74 -3.41 -3.91 3.33
N ASP A 75 -3.61 -5.21 3.22
CA ASP A 75 -4.35 -6.00 4.20
C ASP A 75 -3.57 -6.19 5.51
N VAL A 76 -4.30 -6.56 6.53
CA VAL A 76 -3.77 -6.82 7.86
C VAL A 76 -4.47 -8.03 8.48
N VAL A 77 -3.77 -8.76 9.35
CA VAL A 77 -4.38 -9.83 10.16
C VAL A 77 -5.51 -9.29 11.05
N PRO A 78 -6.47 -10.15 11.45
CA PRO A 78 -7.49 -9.81 12.42
C PRO A 78 -6.91 -9.19 13.70
N THR A 79 -7.67 -8.31 14.33
CA THR A 79 -7.20 -7.58 15.53
C THR A 79 -7.03 -8.45 16.76
N GLY A 80 -7.71 -9.60 16.78
CA GLY A 80 -7.90 -10.35 18.02
C GLY A 80 -8.88 -9.65 18.98
N PRO A 81 -8.92 -10.05 20.26
CA PRO A 81 -9.81 -9.47 21.25
C PRO A 81 -9.54 -7.99 21.49
N LEU A 82 -10.55 -7.14 21.31
CA LEU A 82 -10.41 -5.68 21.39
C LEU A 82 -10.05 -5.19 22.79
N GLU A 83 -10.42 -5.92 23.83
CA GLU A 83 -10.10 -5.63 25.23
C GLU A 83 -8.60 -5.75 25.56
N GLN A 84 -7.82 -6.40 24.69
CA GLN A 84 -6.37 -6.49 24.82
C GLN A 84 -5.63 -5.29 24.22
N TRP A 85 -6.34 -4.41 23.52
CA TRP A 85 -5.76 -3.22 22.94
C TRP A 85 -5.83 -2.05 23.90
N THR A 86 -4.69 -1.38 24.12
CA THR A 86 -4.62 -0.14 24.93
C THR A 86 -5.28 1.05 24.23
N SER A 87 -5.38 1.01 22.89
CA SER A 87 -6.09 1.98 22.04
C SER A 87 -6.76 1.22 20.88
N PRO A 88 -7.88 1.70 20.32
CA PRO A 88 -8.56 0.99 19.24
C PRO A 88 -7.61 0.70 18.07
N PRO A 89 -7.61 -0.52 17.49
CA PRO A 89 -6.60 -0.96 16.52
C PRO A 89 -6.56 -0.12 15.24
N PHE A 90 -7.67 0.46 14.80
CA PHE A 90 -7.76 1.32 13.62
C PHE A 90 -7.86 2.81 13.95
N THR A 91 -7.46 3.19 15.17
CA THR A 91 -7.29 4.59 15.58
C THR A 91 -5.80 4.85 15.79
N PRO A 92 -5.11 5.50 14.83
CA PRO A 92 -3.68 5.79 14.94
C PRO A 92 -3.41 6.56 16.24
N THR A 93 -2.62 6.00 17.11
CA THR A 93 -2.40 6.57 18.45
C THR A 93 -0.91 6.79 18.72
N HIS A 94 -0.56 8.04 19.05
CA HIS A 94 0.80 8.38 19.44
C HIS A 94 0.97 8.23 20.95
N ARG A 95 1.97 7.46 21.35
CA ARG A 95 2.33 7.26 22.76
C ARG A 95 3.82 6.99 22.85
N ASP A 96 4.51 7.68 23.75
CA ASP A 96 5.95 7.51 24.04
C ASP A 96 6.84 7.57 22.78
N GLY A 97 6.54 8.49 21.87
CA GLY A 97 7.28 8.68 20.64
C GLY A 97 7.06 7.59 19.57
N LYS A 98 6.08 6.70 19.75
CA LYS A 98 5.73 5.61 18.83
C LYS A 98 4.31 5.78 18.30
N LEU A 99 4.07 5.27 17.09
CA LEU A 99 2.75 5.16 16.48
C LEU A 99 2.20 3.75 16.70
N TYR A 100 1.02 3.67 17.28
CA TYR A 100 0.30 2.42 17.53
C TYR A 100 -0.93 2.31 16.65
N GLY A 101 -1.20 1.09 16.16
CA GLY A 101 -2.36 0.71 15.38
C GLY A 101 -2.11 -0.59 14.62
N ARG A 102 -3.18 -1.28 14.20
CA ARG A 102 -3.07 -2.50 13.40
C ARG A 102 -2.47 -2.15 12.03
N GLY A 103 -1.44 -2.90 11.61
CA GLY A 103 -0.71 -2.64 10.38
C GLY A 103 0.34 -1.52 10.49
N ALA A 104 0.56 -0.90 11.66
CA ALA A 104 1.58 0.13 11.82
C ALA A 104 3.00 -0.39 11.54
N CYS A 105 3.30 -1.62 11.94
CA CYS A 105 4.59 -2.27 11.69
C CYS A 105 4.56 -3.03 10.36
N ASP A 106 3.50 -3.77 10.10
CA ASP A 106 3.30 -4.64 8.94
C ASP A 106 1.98 -4.30 8.25
N MET A 107 2.02 -3.63 7.06
CA MET A 107 3.20 -2.88 6.59
C MET A 107 2.81 -1.46 6.13
N LYS A 108 1.70 -0.89 6.67
CA LYS A 108 1.13 0.40 6.23
C LYS A 108 2.11 1.57 6.34
N THR A 109 3.02 1.57 7.33
CA THR A 109 4.06 2.60 7.45
C THR A 109 5.09 2.49 6.33
N SER A 110 5.44 1.26 5.93
CA SER A 110 6.33 1.03 4.79
C SER A 110 5.71 1.50 3.48
N LEU A 111 4.41 1.24 3.26
CA LEU A 111 3.67 1.73 2.09
C LEU A 111 3.65 3.26 2.06
N ALA A 112 3.41 3.89 3.20
CA ALA A 112 3.48 5.36 3.30
C ALA A 112 4.87 5.89 2.96
N ALA A 113 5.93 5.21 3.43
CA ALA A 113 7.31 5.57 3.12
C ALA A 113 7.62 5.39 1.63
N PHE A 114 7.17 4.31 0.98
CA PHE A 114 7.36 4.10 -0.47
C PHE A 114 6.76 5.23 -1.28
N VAL A 115 5.50 5.57 -1.02
CA VAL A 115 4.81 6.61 -1.80
C VAL A 115 5.43 7.99 -1.57
N VAL A 116 5.72 8.36 -0.33
CA VAL A 116 6.33 9.66 -0.04
C VAL A 116 7.75 9.76 -0.61
N ALA A 117 8.53 8.68 -0.55
CA ALA A 117 9.87 8.65 -1.17
C ALA A 117 9.80 8.85 -2.69
N ILE A 118 8.82 8.22 -3.36
CA ILE A 118 8.58 8.41 -4.80
C ILE A 118 8.18 9.88 -5.08
N GLU A 119 7.28 10.46 -4.28
CA GLU A 119 6.87 11.86 -4.43
C GLU A 119 8.07 12.81 -4.33
N GLU A 120 8.93 12.62 -3.33
CA GLU A 120 10.13 13.45 -3.12
C GLU A 120 11.20 13.23 -4.21
N PHE A 121 11.39 11.96 -4.60
CA PHE A 121 12.31 11.64 -5.68
C PHE A 121 11.88 12.29 -7.01
N LEU A 122 10.61 12.23 -7.38
CA LEU A 122 10.12 12.79 -8.63
C LEU A 122 10.08 14.32 -8.63
N GLN A 123 10.04 14.99 -7.46
CA GLN A 123 10.22 16.44 -7.38
C GLN A 123 11.62 16.87 -7.81
N SER A 124 12.65 16.11 -7.45
CA SER A 124 14.04 16.39 -7.81
C SER A 124 14.47 15.73 -9.13
N HIS A 125 13.80 14.66 -9.53
CA HIS A 125 14.07 13.87 -10.74
C HIS A 125 12.79 13.65 -11.54
N PRO A 126 12.23 14.67 -12.20
CA PRO A 126 10.93 14.59 -12.87
C PRO A 126 10.92 13.61 -14.06
N GLN A 127 12.10 13.30 -14.63
CA GLN A 127 12.27 12.33 -15.71
C GLN A 127 13.37 11.33 -15.37
N PRO A 128 13.09 10.37 -14.49
CA PRO A 128 14.10 9.39 -14.10
C PRO A 128 14.41 8.41 -15.24
N HIS A 129 15.67 7.91 -15.27
CA HIS A 129 16.14 6.90 -16.23
C HIS A 129 15.63 5.49 -15.97
N LEU A 130 14.65 5.32 -15.09
CA LEU A 130 14.06 4.03 -14.72
C LEU A 130 12.53 4.15 -14.67
N ASN A 131 11.85 3.07 -14.93
CA ASN A 131 10.44 2.94 -14.64
C ASN A 131 10.25 2.76 -13.14
N LEU A 132 9.18 3.35 -12.60
CA LEU A 132 8.77 3.15 -11.21
C LEU A 132 7.46 2.40 -11.18
N ALA A 133 7.36 1.35 -10.36
CA ALA A 133 6.13 0.61 -10.20
C ALA A 133 5.86 0.30 -8.73
N LEU A 134 4.57 0.18 -8.40
CA LEU A 134 4.09 -0.40 -7.15
C LEU A 134 3.17 -1.57 -7.47
N LEU A 135 3.38 -2.67 -6.75
CA LEU A 135 2.49 -3.82 -6.71
C LEU A 135 1.93 -3.90 -5.29
N LEU A 136 0.62 -3.74 -5.16
CA LEU A 136 -0.07 -3.81 -3.87
C LEU A 136 -1.13 -4.91 -3.92
N THR A 137 -1.21 -5.70 -2.85
CA THR A 137 -2.22 -6.76 -2.71
C THR A 137 -3.00 -6.61 -1.41
N SER A 138 -4.20 -7.19 -1.35
CA SER A 138 -4.96 -7.37 -0.12
C SER A 138 -5.05 -8.84 0.32
N ASP A 139 -4.12 -9.70 -0.12
CA ASP A 139 -4.03 -11.13 0.23
C ASP A 139 -2.56 -11.54 0.47
N GLU A 140 -1.86 -10.84 1.36
CA GLU A 140 -0.55 -11.30 1.84
C GLU A 140 -0.68 -12.02 3.18
N GLU A 141 -1.54 -11.52 4.04
CA GLU A 141 -1.81 -12.03 5.39
C GLU A 141 -2.83 -13.19 5.40
N GLY A 142 -3.28 -13.61 4.22
CA GLY A 142 -4.22 -14.69 4.01
C GLY A 142 -3.59 -15.89 3.27
N PRO A 143 -4.35 -16.57 2.40
CA PRO A 143 -3.84 -17.70 1.61
C PRO A 143 -2.73 -17.34 0.63
N GLY A 144 -2.61 -16.08 0.20
CA GLY A 144 -1.59 -15.59 -0.72
C GLY A 144 -1.73 -16.06 -2.18
N VAL A 145 -2.87 -16.64 -2.54
CA VAL A 145 -3.07 -17.26 -3.87
C VAL A 145 -3.70 -16.32 -4.89
N ASP A 146 -4.46 -15.33 -4.42
CA ASP A 146 -5.17 -14.35 -5.24
C ASP A 146 -4.50 -12.96 -5.24
N GLY A 147 -3.37 -12.85 -4.57
CA GLY A 147 -2.57 -11.63 -4.41
C GLY A 147 -1.48 -11.46 -5.47
N THR A 148 -0.26 -11.29 -5.01
CA THR A 148 0.94 -10.98 -5.83
C THR A 148 1.12 -11.90 -7.03
N VAL A 149 0.81 -13.20 -6.89
CA VAL A 149 0.95 -14.20 -7.97
C VAL A 149 0.07 -13.82 -9.18
N ILE A 150 -1.15 -13.35 -8.94
CA ILE A 150 -2.07 -12.94 -10.00
C ILE A 150 -1.51 -11.75 -10.76
N VAL A 151 -1.01 -10.73 -10.06
CA VAL A 151 -0.44 -9.54 -10.69
C VAL A 151 0.82 -9.85 -11.49
N CYS A 152 1.65 -10.79 -11.01
CA CYS A 152 2.87 -11.19 -11.74
C CYS A 152 2.58 -12.00 -13.02
N ASN A 153 1.39 -12.59 -13.15
CA ASN A 153 0.96 -13.38 -14.30
C ASN A 153 0.07 -12.61 -15.29
N ALA A 154 -0.37 -11.41 -14.92
CA ALA A 154 -1.17 -10.54 -15.76
C ALA A 154 -0.28 -9.71 -16.73
#